data_ce960f75e58e73d2bcbd01871e3b789e
#
_entry.id   ce960f75e58e73d2bcbd01871e3b789e
#
_cell.length_a   1.000
_cell.length_b   1.000
_cell.length_c   1.000
_cell.angle_alpha   90.00
_cell.angle_beta   90.00
_cell.angle_gamma   90.00
#
_symmetry.space_group_name_H-M   'P 1'
#
loop_
_entity.id
_entity.type
_entity.pdbx_description
1 polymer ?
#
loop_
_entity_poly.entity_id
_entity_poly.type
_entity_poly.pdbx_seq_one_letter_code
_entity_poly.pdbx_strand_id
1 'polypeptide(L)'
;MLLHVGLYVLCSAAILQAVCQILPAPFIDEIFHIPQAQHYCNGSFSEGNNAPQKEYAMMKIQALTISMFPVNYFFSFLYYTDPGSTLFVLAAYLANLKSMHKTSAFLGLFSVFFRQTNIVWVLFLAGCTAVREMVKADSIEKIETSPDIKDKLVRFLVGIVSAAIKYLLVIDNFLRILKLVWPYLFVLASFAMFILINGGIVLGDKLNHEVSLHAPQLLYFFGFALFFSSPFLISLSQIRNFFAAVVKNPLKFMTFALICILLIIKYTHIHIFVLSDNRHYTFYLCRYVLKYPLFRLLLVPLYIYAGWAMNQRLDSPRCLGIWKLVLLICICAVTVPQKLIEVRYFIIPYILFRVNIRVTEMYQVVLEFLLYFLINAFTLYVFFTKEIVWPDINDPQRIIW
;
A
#
# COMPACT_ATOMS: atom_id res chain seq x y z
N MET A 1 -1.79 20.59 -21.51
CA MET A 1 -2.30 20.55 -20.11
C MET A 1 -3.77 20.18 -20.06
N LEU A 2 -4.71 20.93 -20.67
CA LEU A 2 -6.14 20.57 -20.73
C LEU A 2 -6.41 19.21 -21.37
N LEU A 3 -5.63 18.80 -22.38
CA LEU A 3 -5.80 17.51 -23.06
C LEU A 3 -5.49 16.32 -22.12
N HIS A 4 -4.48 16.43 -21.24
CA HIS A 4 -4.11 15.35 -20.32
C HIS A 4 -5.09 15.22 -19.14
N VAL A 5 -5.60 16.35 -18.64
CA VAL A 5 -6.68 16.35 -17.64
C VAL A 5 -7.94 15.77 -18.26
N GLY A 6 -8.28 16.15 -19.49
CA GLY A 6 -9.40 15.58 -20.25
C GLY A 6 -9.25 14.08 -20.48
N LEU A 7 -8.06 13.61 -20.85
CA LEU A 7 -7.78 12.18 -21.03
C LEU A 7 -7.86 11.40 -19.70
N TYR A 8 -7.35 11.97 -18.61
CA TYR A 8 -7.47 11.37 -17.28
C TYR A 8 -8.94 11.26 -16.83
N VAL A 9 -9.72 12.33 -17.01
CA VAL A 9 -11.17 12.34 -16.71
C VAL A 9 -11.91 11.36 -17.60
N LEU A 10 -11.61 11.33 -18.91
CA LEU A 10 -12.21 10.38 -19.86
C LEU A 10 -11.83 8.93 -19.56
N CYS A 11 -10.56 8.64 -19.27
CA CYS A 11 -10.14 7.30 -18.87
C CYS A 11 -10.76 6.88 -17.53
N SER A 12 -10.82 7.80 -16.56
CA SER A 12 -11.48 7.54 -15.27
C SER A 12 -12.99 7.34 -15.44
N ALA A 13 -13.65 8.11 -16.32
CA ALA A 13 -15.06 7.96 -16.63
C ALA A 13 -15.34 6.67 -17.44
N ALA A 14 -14.48 6.30 -18.39
CA ALA A 14 -14.61 5.07 -19.16
C ALA A 14 -14.42 3.83 -18.27
N ILE A 15 -13.50 3.88 -17.32
CA ILE A 15 -13.28 2.81 -16.32
C ILE A 15 -14.47 2.73 -15.38
N LEU A 16 -14.99 3.86 -14.90
CA LEU A 16 -16.19 3.90 -14.08
C LEU A 16 -17.39 3.31 -14.82
N GLN A 17 -17.57 3.66 -16.09
CA GLN A 17 -18.64 3.14 -16.93
C GLN A 17 -18.48 1.64 -17.20
N ALA A 18 -17.25 1.15 -17.45
CA ALA A 18 -16.95 -0.27 -17.59
C ALA A 18 -17.21 -1.03 -16.28
N VAL A 19 -16.85 -0.47 -15.13
CA VAL A 19 -17.17 -1.04 -13.81
C VAL A 19 -18.66 -1.13 -13.60
N CYS A 20 -19.43 -0.10 -13.95
CA CYS A 20 -20.89 -0.12 -13.84
C CYS A 20 -21.54 -1.12 -14.83
N GLN A 21 -20.97 -1.35 -16.02
CA GLN A 21 -21.48 -2.33 -16.99
C GLN A 21 -21.16 -3.78 -16.61
N ILE A 22 -19.98 -4.02 -15.99
CA ILE A 22 -19.56 -5.36 -15.55
C ILE A 22 -20.31 -5.81 -14.27
N LEU A 23 -20.90 -4.85 -13.55
CA LEU A 23 -21.61 -5.07 -12.29
C LEU A 23 -23.08 -4.63 -12.41
N PRO A 24 -23.91 -5.39 -13.13
CA PRO A 24 -25.33 -5.05 -13.27
C PRO A 24 -26.15 -5.33 -11.99
N ALA A 25 -25.59 -6.03 -11.00
CA ALA A 25 -26.26 -6.35 -9.74
C ALA A 25 -25.57 -5.67 -8.53
N PRO A 26 -26.35 -5.24 -7.53
CA PRO A 26 -25.83 -4.65 -6.29
C PRO A 26 -24.84 -5.56 -5.60
N PHE A 27 -23.67 -5.03 -5.19
CA PHE A 27 -22.58 -5.83 -4.59
C PHE A 27 -22.32 -5.43 -3.14
N ILE A 28 -22.39 -6.41 -2.22
CA ILE A 28 -22.15 -6.28 -0.76
C ILE A 28 -23.02 -5.17 -0.14
N ASP A 29 -22.49 -3.96 0.01
CA ASP A 29 -23.17 -2.83 0.64
C ASP A 29 -24.19 -2.16 -0.31
N GLU A 30 -24.01 -2.31 -1.62
CA GLU A 30 -24.97 -1.84 -2.63
C GLU A 30 -26.33 -2.56 -2.53
N ILE A 31 -26.38 -3.80 -2.03
CA ILE A 31 -27.63 -4.54 -1.75
C ILE A 31 -28.53 -3.76 -0.78
N PHE A 32 -27.93 -3.00 0.14
CA PHE A 32 -28.65 -2.15 1.08
C PHE A 32 -28.84 -0.72 0.56
N HIS A 33 -27.90 -0.20 -0.24
CA HIS A 33 -27.89 1.19 -0.69
C HIS A 33 -28.77 1.45 -1.91
N ILE A 34 -28.93 0.48 -2.83
CA ILE A 34 -29.79 0.66 -4.02
C ILE A 34 -31.27 0.71 -3.65
N PRO A 35 -31.84 -0.19 -2.82
CA PRO A 35 -33.20 -0.07 -2.35
C PRO A 35 -33.44 1.25 -1.62
N GLN A 36 -32.46 1.70 -0.82
CA GLN A 36 -32.55 2.96 -0.08
C GLN A 36 -32.48 4.19 -1.00
N ALA A 37 -31.63 4.17 -2.03
CA ALA A 37 -31.62 5.20 -3.06
C ALA A 37 -32.93 5.24 -3.84
N GLN A 38 -33.52 4.09 -4.13
CA GLN A 38 -34.88 3.99 -4.77
C GLN A 38 -35.95 4.55 -3.85
N HIS A 39 -35.92 4.31 -2.53
CA HIS A 39 -36.83 4.94 -1.55
C HIS A 39 -36.69 6.46 -1.56
N TYR A 40 -35.50 7.00 -1.64
CA TYR A 40 -35.29 8.45 -1.76
C TYR A 40 -35.74 9.02 -3.09
N CYS A 41 -35.54 8.32 -4.19
CA CYS A 41 -36.09 8.73 -5.51
C CYS A 41 -37.60 8.71 -5.54
N ASN A 42 -38.24 7.86 -4.73
CA ASN A 42 -39.71 7.79 -4.59
C ASN A 42 -40.28 8.77 -3.53
N GLY A 43 -39.43 9.67 -2.99
CA GLY A 43 -39.87 10.70 -2.03
C GLY A 43 -40.08 10.21 -0.59
N SER A 44 -39.69 8.97 -0.26
CA SER A 44 -39.84 8.37 1.09
C SER A 44 -38.63 8.67 1.95
N PHE A 45 -38.47 9.89 2.45
CA PHE A 45 -37.33 10.33 3.24
C PHE A 45 -37.41 9.98 4.72
N SER A 46 -38.55 9.56 5.22
CA SER A 46 -38.79 9.34 6.66
C SER A 46 -38.38 7.97 7.18
N GLU A 47 -38.10 7.00 6.32
CA GLU A 47 -37.72 5.64 6.71
C GLU A 47 -36.20 5.36 6.69
N GLY A 48 -35.40 6.33 6.25
CA GLY A 48 -33.96 6.20 6.22
C GLY A 48 -33.32 6.48 7.56
N ASN A 49 -32.73 5.46 8.18
CA ASN A 49 -31.78 5.69 9.27
C ASN A 49 -30.65 6.59 8.77
N ASN A 50 -30.33 7.69 9.47
CA ASN A 50 -29.27 8.65 9.13
C ASN A 50 -27.86 8.03 9.01
N ALA A 51 -27.65 6.81 9.51
CA ALA A 51 -26.39 6.07 9.49
C ALA A 51 -25.90 5.73 8.06
N PRO A 52 -26.73 5.18 7.14
CA PRO A 52 -26.27 4.83 5.79
C PRO A 52 -25.83 6.03 4.94
N GLN A 53 -26.51 7.15 5.05
CA GLN A 53 -26.19 8.36 4.28
C GLN A 53 -24.86 8.99 4.73
N LYS A 54 -24.58 8.96 6.04
CA LYS A 54 -23.32 9.45 6.62
C LYS A 54 -22.14 8.55 6.20
N GLU A 55 -22.34 7.24 6.18
CA GLU A 55 -21.31 6.28 5.75
C GLU A 55 -21.01 6.42 4.25
N TYR A 56 -22.01 6.57 3.41
CA TYR A 56 -21.84 6.79 1.97
C TYR A 56 -21.12 8.12 1.67
N ALA A 57 -21.47 9.20 2.37
CA ALA A 57 -20.76 10.47 2.25
C ALA A 57 -19.28 10.32 2.67
N MET A 58 -19.01 9.58 3.73
CA MET A 58 -17.66 9.29 4.20
C MET A 58 -16.84 8.50 3.17
N MET A 59 -17.43 7.48 2.53
CA MET A 59 -16.76 6.71 1.47
C MET A 59 -16.40 7.58 0.25
N LYS A 60 -17.29 8.49 -0.18
CA LYS A 60 -17.01 9.42 -1.29
C LYS A 60 -15.84 10.34 -0.96
N ILE A 61 -15.83 10.92 0.24
CA ILE A 61 -14.75 11.82 0.68
C ILE A 61 -13.44 11.04 0.80
N GLN A 62 -13.46 9.80 1.31
CA GLN A 62 -12.27 8.95 1.34
C GLN A 62 -11.72 8.67 -0.06
N ALA A 63 -12.58 8.31 -1.01
CA ALA A 63 -12.16 8.05 -2.39
C ALA A 63 -11.50 9.30 -3.01
N LEU A 64 -12.12 10.47 -2.82
CA LEU A 64 -11.56 11.76 -3.25
C LEU A 64 -10.21 12.03 -2.57
N THR A 65 -10.13 11.84 -1.26
CA THR A 65 -8.89 12.06 -0.50
C THR A 65 -7.76 11.18 -1.00
N ILE A 66 -8.02 9.89 -1.17
CA ILE A 66 -7.01 8.93 -1.67
C ILE A 66 -6.58 9.27 -3.11
N SER A 67 -7.50 9.74 -3.96
CA SER A 67 -7.14 10.17 -5.32
C SER A 67 -6.21 11.40 -5.33
N MET A 68 -6.27 12.22 -4.29
CA MET A 68 -5.38 13.38 -4.08
C MET A 68 -4.10 13.03 -3.31
N PHE A 69 -3.80 11.75 -3.10
CA PHE A 69 -2.57 11.34 -2.41
C PHE A 69 -1.34 11.98 -3.05
N PRO A 70 -0.56 12.81 -2.33
CA PRO A 70 0.33 13.81 -2.91
C PRO A 70 1.35 13.27 -3.90
N VAL A 71 2.01 12.17 -3.58
CA VAL A 71 3.05 11.62 -4.46
C VAL A 71 2.43 11.14 -5.77
N ASN A 72 1.34 10.36 -5.73
CA ASN A 72 0.70 9.86 -6.93
C ASN A 72 -0.02 10.97 -7.72
N TYR A 73 -0.64 11.92 -7.01
CA TYR A 73 -1.30 13.06 -7.61
C TYR A 73 -0.33 13.96 -8.37
N PHE A 74 0.83 14.25 -7.80
CA PHE A 74 1.87 15.04 -8.46
C PHE A 74 2.34 14.39 -9.77
N PHE A 75 2.63 13.09 -9.75
CA PHE A 75 3.07 12.37 -10.96
C PHE A 75 1.97 12.21 -12.01
N SER A 76 0.69 12.44 -11.67
CA SER A 76 -0.40 12.46 -12.65
C SER A 76 -0.33 13.65 -13.62
N PHE A 77 0.43 14.68 -13.30
CA PHE A 77 0.68 15.84 -14.19
C PHE A 77 1.95 15.72 -15.03
N LEU A 78 2.75 14.70 -14.78
CA LEU A 78 4.00 14.42 -15.48
C LEU A 78 3.87 13.12 -16.28
N TYR A 79 4.74 12.95 -17.28
CA TYR A 79 4.77 11.72 -18.08
C TYR A 79 5.52 10.61 -17.32
N TYR A 80 4.88 10.07 -16.29
CA TYR A 80 5.41 9.00 -15.44
C TYR A 80 4.50 7.77 -15.43
N THR A 81 5.09 6.61 -15.23
CA THR A 81 4.38 5.31 -15.20
C THR A 81 3.61 5.06 -13.91
N ASP A 82 3.86 5.84 -12.85
CA ASP A 82 3.32 5.62 -11.51
C ASP A 82 1.78 5.68 -11.44
N PRO A 83 1.10 6.67 -12.06
CA PRO A 83 -0.37 6.71 -12.04
C PRO A 83 -1.02 5.52 -12.76
N GLY A 84 -0.48 5.14 -13.94
CA GLY A 84 -0.95 3.97 -14.68
C GLY A 84 -0.70 2.66 -13.91
N SER A 85 0.49 2.52 -13.34
CA SER A 85 0.86 1.41 -12.46
C SER A 85 -0.11 1.27 -11.28
N THR A 86 -0.38 2.37 -10.59
CA THR A 86 -1.29 2.42 -9.44
C THR A 86 -2.71 2.05 -9.85
N LEU A 87 -3.21 2.60 -10.97
CA LEU A 87 -4.54 2.30 -11.48
C LEU A 87 -4.74 0.81 -11.73
N PHE A 88 -3.83 0.17 -12.48
CA PHE A 88 -3.98 -1.24 -12.82
C PHE A 88 -3.81 -2.16 -11.61
N VAL A 89 -2.94 -1.85 -10.66
CA VAL A 89 -2.82 -2.62 -9.41
C VAL A 89 -4.09 -2.50 -8.57
N LEU A 90 -4.65 -1.32 -8.41
CA LEU A 90 -5.88 -1.12 -7.64
C LEU A 90 -7.09 -1.75 -8.33
N ALA A 91 -7.21 -1.66 -9.66
CA ALA A 91 -8.25 -2.34 -10.43
C ALA A 91 -8.13 -3.86 -10.30
N ALA A 92 -6.91 -4.41 -10.35
CA ALA A 92 -6.65 -5.83 -10.12
C ALA A 92 -7.04 -6.25 -8.68
N TYR A 93 -6.72 -5.42 -7.69
CA TYR A 93 -7.11 -5.67 -6.30
C TYR A 93 -8.64 -5.64 -6.12
N LEU A 94 -9.33 -4.67 -6.72
CA LEU A 94 -10.79 -4.62 -6.71
C LEU A 94 -11.41 -5.87 -7.36
N ALA A 95 -10.93 -6.27 -8.54
CA ALA A 95 -11.38 -7.49 -9.19
C ALA A 95 -11.12 -8.75 -8.32
N ASN A 96 -9.98 -8.79 -7.61
CA ASN A 96 -9.68 -9.86 -6.65
C ASN A 96 -10.67 -9.88 -5.47
N LEU A 97 -11.01 -8.72 -4.91
CA LEU A 97 -12.02 -8.60 -3.85
C LEU A 97 -13.40 -9.10 -4.31
N LYS A 98 -13.73 -8.90 -5.58
CA LYS A 98 -14.96 -9.40 -6.22
C LYS A 98 -14.87 -10.85 -6.70
N SER A 99 -13.82 -11.58 -6.33
CA SER A 99 -13.55 -12.98 -6.74
C SER A 99 -13.46 -13.17 -8.27
N MET A 100 -13.24 -12.10 -9.03
CA MET A 100 -13.02 -12.13 -10.48
C MET A 100 -11.55 -12.42 -10.79
N HIS A 101 -11.06 -13.63 -10.44
CA HIS A 101 -9.65 -13.95 -10.43
C HIS A 101 -8.97 -13.85 -11.81
N LYS A 102 -9.67 -14.22 -12.90
CA LYS A 102 -9.14 -14.09 -14.28
C LYS A 102 -8.94 -12.62 -14.66
N THR A 103 -9.96 -11.78 -14.43
CA THR A 103 -9.88 -10.33 -14.67
C THR A 103 -8.81 -9.68 -13.81
N SER A 104 -8.71 -10.08 -12.53
CA SER A 104 -7.70 -9.60 -11.62
C SER A 104 -6.28 -9.92 -12.10
N ALA A 105 -6.02 -11.17 -12.53
CA ALA A 105 -4.73 -11.58 -13.07
C ALA A 105 -4.40 -10.86 -14.38
N PHE A 106 -5.38 -10.66 -15.26
CA PHE A 106 -5.22 -9.91 -16.51
C PHE A 106 -4.83 -8.44 -16.24
N LEU A 107 -5.54 -7.75 -15.35
CA LEU A 107 -5.19 -6.38 -14.95
C LEU A 107 -3.83 -6.33 -14.24
N GLY A 108 -3.51 -7.37 -13.45
CA GLY A 108 -2.20 -7.53 -12.83
C GLY A 108 -1.07 -7.64 -13.87
N LEU A 109 -1.28 -8.41 -14.95
CA LEU A 109 -0.34 -8.49 -16.07
C LEU A 109 -0.11 -7.11 -16.69
N PHE A 110 -1.19 -6.34 -16.95
CA PHE A 110 -1.04 -4.97 -17.47
C PHE A 110 -0.24 -4.07 -16.52
N SER A 111 -0.44 -4.21 -15.21
CA SER A 111 0.34 -3.43 -14.24
C SER A 111 1.85 -3.69 -14.36
N VAL A 112 2.26 -4.92 -14.70
CA VAL A 112 3.68 -5.29 -14.89
C VAL A 112 4.31 -4.58 -16.08
N PHE A 113 3.55 -4.28 -17.15
CA PHE A 113 4.06 -3.49 -18.28
C PHE A 113 4.38 -2.05 -17.90
N PHE A 114 3.69 -1.48 -16.91
CA PHE A 114 4.03 -0.15 -16.38
C PHE A 114 5.29 -0.20 -15.50
N ARG A 115 5.39 -1.21 -14.63
CA ARG A 115 6.56 -1.42 -13.76
C ARG A 115 6.73 -2.92 -13.47
N GLN A 116 7.90 -3.46 -13.77
CA GLN A 116 8.21 -4.89 -13.55
C GLN A 116 8.04 -5.31 -12.08
N THR A 117 8.30 -4.39 -11.13
CA THR A 117 8.12 -4.63 -9.69
C THR A 117 6.67 -4.93 -9.30
N ASN A 118 5.69 -4.60 -10.15
CA ASN A 118 4.27 -4.90 -9.90
C ASN A 118 3.96 -6.39 -9.92
N ILE A 119 4.88 -7.24 -10.39
CA ILE A 119 4.75 -8.68 -10.26
C ILE A 119 4.58 -9.12 -8.80
N VAL A 120 5.16 -8.37 -7.85
CA VAL A 120 4.98 -8.62 -6.42
C VAL A 120 3.52 -8.42 -5.99
N TRP A 121 2.82 -7.46 -6.61
CA TRP A 121 1.40 -7.24 -6.32
C TRP A 121 0.52 -8.31 -6.95
N VAL A 122 0.92 -8.92 -8.06
CA VAL A 122 0.26 -10.14 -8.58
C VAL A 122 0.42 -11.30 -7.60
N LEU A 123 1.61 -11.48 -7.02
CA LEU A 123 1.84 -12.44 -5.95
C LEU A 123 1.00 -12.15 -4.70
N PHE A 124 0.87 -10.88 -4.30
CA PHE A 124 -0.02 -10.44 -3.23
C PHE A 124 -1.48 -10.85 -3.48
N LEU A 125 -2.00 -10.63 -4.70
CA LEU A 125 -3.37 -11.00 -5.07
C LEU A 125 -3.59 -12.51 -5.03
N ALA A 126 -2.61 -13.29 -5.48
CA ALA A 126 -2.61 -14.75 -5.35
C ALA A 126 -2.66 -15.16 -3.86
N GLY A 127 -1.80 -14.54 -3.03
CA GLY A 127 -1.77 -14.74 -1.59
C GLY A 127 -3.09 -14.39 -0.91
N CYS A 128 -3.68 -13.24 -1.24
CA CYS A 128 -5.00 -12.84 -0.73
C CYS A 128 -6.09 -13.86 -1.07
N THR A 129 -6.05 -14.42 -2.29
CA THR A 129 -7.00 -15.45 -2.73
C THR A 129 -6.82 -16.73 -1.92
N ALA A 130 -5.58 -17.19 -1.77
CA ALA A 130 -5.27 -18.38 -0.97
C ALA A 130 -5.64 -18.21 0.50
N VAL A 131 -5.31 -17.06 1.11
CA VAL A 131 -5.68 -16.74 2.51
C VAL A 131 -7.18 -16.77 2.72
N ARG A 132 -7.97 -16.15 1.82
CA ARG A 132 -9.44 -16.17 1.93
C ARG A 132 -10.03 -17.57 1.89
N GLU A 133 -9.44 -18.46 1.12
CA GLU A 133 -9.89 -19.86 1.07
C GLU A 133 -9.47 -20.64 2.32
N MET A 134 -8.23 -20.45 2.77
CA MET A 134 -7.70 -21.13 3.96
C MET A 134 -8.41 -20.73 5.24
N VAL A 135 -8.80 -19.46 5.37
CA VAL A 135 -9.48 -18.93 6.59
C VAL A 135 -10.87 -19.53 6.77
N LYS A 136 -11.48 -20.10 5.74
CA LYS A 136 -12.73 -20.87 5.87
C LYS A 136 -12.55 -22.15 6.72
N ALA A 137 -11.32 -22.54 7.00
CA ALA A 137 -11.04 -23.69 7.85
C ALA A 137 -11.02 -23.29 9.33
N ASP A 138 -11.79 -23.96 10.16
CA ASP A 138 -11.92 -23.72 11.63
C ASP A 138 -10.59 -23.63 12.36
N SER A 139 -9.58 -24.40 11.92
CA SER A 139 -8.27 -24.43 12.56
C SER A 139 -7.51 -23.10 12.45
N ILE A 140 -7.67 -22.40 11.33
CA ILE A 140 -7.01 -21.10 11.09
C ILE A 140 -7.82 -20.00 11.79
N GLU A 141 -9.13 -20.05 11.70
CA GLU A 141 -10.00 -19.11 12.39
C GLU A 141 -9.76 -19.12 13.91
N LYS A 142 -9.63 -20.31 14.53
CA LYS A 142 -9.30 -20.44 15.95
C LYS A 142 -7.97 -19.81 16.33
N ILE A 143 -6.95 -19.91 15.49
CA ILE A 143 -5.63 -19.28 15.73
C ILE A 143 -5.75 -17.76 15.62
N GLU A 144 -6.46 -17.26 14.62
CA GLU A 144 -6.68 -15.82 14.41
C GLU A 144 -7.52 -15.16 15.49
N THR A 145 -8.45 -15.89 16.09
CA THR A 145 -9.36 -15.36 17.12
C THR A 145 -8.83 -15.55 18.55
N SER A 146 -7.83 -16.41 18.78
CA SER A 146 -7.28 -16.68 20.12
C SER A 146 -6.40 -15.54 20.64
N PRO A 147 -6.76 -14.84 21.73
CA PRO A 147 -5.97 -13.75 22.29
C PRO A 147 -4.57 -14.19 22.77
N ASP A 148 -4.49 -15.38 23.39
CA ASP A 148 -3.23 -15.93 23.92
C ASP A 148 -2.20 -16.25 22.84
N ILE A 149 -2.65 -16.59 21.64
CA ILE A 149 -1.79 -16.90 20.51
C ILE A 149 -1.39 -15.61 19.79
N LYS A 150 -2.32 -14.68 19.62
CA LYS A 150 -2.10 -13.40 18.91
C LYS A 150 -1.04 -12.53 19.59
N ASP A 151 -0.97 -12.55 20.91
CA ASP A 151 0.01 -11.79 21.69
C ASP A 151 1.46 -12.35 21.59
N LYS A 152 1.61 -13.61 21.17
CA LYS A 152 2.91 -14.30 21.05
C LYS A 152 3.26 -14.52 19.57
N LEU A 153 3.96 -13.56 18.96
CA LEU A 153 4.28 -13.55 17.53
C LEU A 153 4.81 -14.90 17.01
N VAL A 154 5.75 -15.52 17.72
CA VAL A 154 6.34 -16.80 17.28
C VAL A 154 5.29 -17.91 17.29
N ARG A 155 4.45 -18.01 18.34
CA ARG A 155 3.39 -19.01 18.39
C ARG A 155 2.33 -18.78 17.31
N PHE A 156 1.99 -17.51 17.06
CA PHE A 156 1.08 -17.12 16.00
C PHE A 156 1.63 -17.57 14.63
N LEU A 157 2.88 -17.20 14.30
CA LEU A 157 3.49 -17.57 13.02
C LEU A 157 3.60 -19.09 12.84
N VAL A 158 4.08 -19.80 13.87
CA VAL A 158 4.19 -21.27 13.83
C VAL A 158 2.81 -21.91 13.71
N GLY A 159 1.82 -21.43 14.46
CA GLY A 159 0.43 -21.92 14.39
C GLY A 159 -0.17 -21.75 13.00
N ILE A 160 -0.08 -20.55 12.43
CA ILE A 160 -0.58 -20.24 11.07
C ILE A 160 0.12 -21.07 10.01
N VAL A 161 1.44 -21.15 10.03
CA VAL A 161 2.19 -21.94 9.06
C VAL A 161 1.85 -23.41 9.16
N SER A 162 1.80 -23.96 10.39
CA SER A 162 1.41 -25.37 10.62
C SER A 162 -0.03 -25.66 10.13
N ALA A 163 -0.98 -24.77 10.45
CA ALA A 163 -2.36 -24.93 10.00
C ALA A 163 -2.49 -24.81 8.47
N ALA A 164 -1.78 -23.86 7.85
CA ALA A 164 -1.75 -23.70 6.41
C ALA A 164 -1.15 -24.94 5.70
N ILE A 165 -0.05 -25.50 6.22
CA ILE A 165 0.54 -26.72 5.70
C ILE A 165 -0.43 -27.88 5.82
N LYS A 166 -1.04 -28.09 6.99
CA LYS A 166 -2.05 -29.16 7.20
C LYS A 166 -3.24 -29.03 6.25
N TYR A 167 -3.69 -27.78 6.01
CA TYR A 167 -4.78 -27.53 5.06
C TYR A 167 -4.38 -27.87 3.62
N LEU A 168 -3.16 -27.53 3.20
CA LEU A 168 -2.64 -27.80 1.86
C LEU A 168 -2.28 -29.25 1.61
N LEU A 169 -1.99 -30.04 2.66
CA LEU A 169 -1.74 -31.47 2.53
C LEU A 169 -3.01 -32.27 2.16
N VAL A 170 -4.20 -31.70 2.35
CA VAL A 170 -5.45 -32.29 1.84
C VAL A 170 -5.58 -31.95 0.36
N ILE A 171 -5.55 -32.96 -0.49
CA ILE A 171 -5.50 -32.81 -1.95
C ILE A 171 -6.68 -31.99 -2.49
N ASP A 172 -7.88 -32.16 -1.96
CA ASP A 172 -9.07 -31.43 -2.40
C ASP A 172 -8.95 -29.93 -2.09
N ASN A 173 -8.40 -29.56 -0.93
CA ASN A 173 -8.16 -28.17 -0.54
C ASN A 173 -7.08 -27.55 -1.42
N PHE A 174 -5.99 -28.29 -1.67
CA PHE A 174 -4.93 -27.86 -2.57
C PHE A 174 -5.45 -27.60 -3.98
N LEU A 175 -6.21 -28.54 -4.55
CA LEU A 175 -6.80 -28.40 -5.88
C LEU A 175 -7.80 -27.25 -5.95
N ARG A 176 -8.55 -26.98 -4.87
CA ARG A 176 -9.47 -25.84 -4.78
C ARG A 176 -8.70 -24.53 -4.83
N ILE A 177 -7.65 -24.38 -4.02
CA ILE A 177 -6.79 -23.18 -4.08
C ILE A 177 -6.17 -23.03 -5.46
N LEU A 178 -5.63 -24.11 -6.04
CA LEU A 178 -5.00 -24.10 -7.36
C LEU A 178 -5.97 -23.62 -8.44
N LYS A 179 -7.23 -24.05 -8.41
CA LYS A 179 -8.29 -23.60 -9.33
C LYS A 179 -8.59 -22.10 -9.21
N LEU A 180 -8.37 -21.48 -8.05
CA LEU A 180 -8.60 -20.05 -7.86
C LEU A 180 -7.36 -19.23 -8.21
N VAL A 181 -6.18 -19.76 -7.93
CA VAL A 181 -4.90 -19.03 -8.01
C VAL A 181 -4.22 -19.20 -9.39
N TRP A 182 -4.58 -20.22 -10.17
CA TRP A 182 -3.91 -20.51 -11.45
C TRP A 182 -3.75 -19.31 -12.41
N PRO A 183 -4.71 -18.34 -12.51
CA PRO A 183 -4.51 -17.21 -13.43
C PRO A 183 -3.34 -16.32 -13.01
N TYR A 184 -3.14 -16.16 -11.71
CA TYR A 184 -2.00 -15.41 -11.17
C TYR A 184 -0.70 -16.20 -11.36
N LEU A 185 -0.72 -17.53 -11.14
CA LEU A 185 0.43 -18.40 -11.37
C LEU A 185 0.88 -18.36 -12.83
N PHE A 186 -0.05 -18.28 -13.77
CA PHE A 186 0.28 -18.11 -15.18
C PHE A 186 1.03 -16.79 -15.43
N VAL A 187 0.60 -15.67 -14.85
CA VAL A 187 1.30 -14.38 -14.96
C VAL A 187 2.69 -14.47 -14.33
N LEU A 188 2.80 -15.06 -13.13
CA LEU A 188 4.08 -15.23 -12.44
C LEU A 188 5.05 -16.12 -13.24
N ALA A 189 4.57 -17.24 -13.82
CA ALA A 189 5.36 -18.12 -14.66
C ALA A 189 5.81 -17.43 -15.96
N SER A 190 4.92 -16.65 -16.60
CA SER A 190 5.24 -15.86 -17.78
C SER A 190 6.33 -14.81 -17.47
N PHE A 191 6.26 -14.18 -16.30
CA PHE A 191 7.28 -13.23 -15.87
C PHE A 191 8.61 -13.92 -15.52
N ALA A 192 8.57 -15.10 -14.90
CA ALA A 192 9.77 -15.92 -14.67
C ALA A 192 10.45 -16.31 -16.00
N MET A 193 9.66 -16.71 -17.00
CA MET A 193 10.18 -16.99 -18.35
C MET A 193 10.81 -15.74 -18.98
N PHE A 194 10.17 -14.58 -18.84
CA PHE A 194 10.74 -13.30 -19.26
C PHE A 194 12.10 -13.05 -18.60
N ILE A 195 12.25 -13.26 -17.28
CA ILE A 195 13.53 -13.08 -16.57
C ILE A 195 14.61 -14.02 -17.15
N LEU A 196 14.26 -15.30 -17.43
CA LEU A 196 15.19 -16.26 -17.98
C LEU A 196 15.66 -15.85 -19.38
N ILE A 197 14.77 -15.37 -20.24
CA ILE A 197 15.08 -14.94 -21.60
C ILE A 197 15.86 -13.63 -21.59
N ASN A 198 15.45 -12.65 -20.77
CA ASN A 198 16.06 -11.32 -20.69
C ASN A 198 17.38 -11.33 -19.90
N GLY A 199 17.64 -12.36 -19.10
CA GLY A 199 18.81 -12.43 -18.21
C GLY A 199 18.75 -11.47 -17.02
N GLY A 200 17.54 -11.02 -16.60
CA GLY A 200 17.31 -10.13 -15.46
C GLY A 200 15.92 -9.49 -15.45
N ILE A 201 15.59 -8.85 -14.35
CA ILE A 201 14.29 -8.19 -14.15
C ILE A 201 14.22 -6.88 -14.97
N VAL A 202 15.36 -6.17 -15.09
CA VAL A 202 15.44 -4.83 -15.66
C VAL A 202 15.52 -4.89 -17.18
N LEU A 203 14.70 -4.07 -17.84
CA LEU A 203 14.81 -3.77 -19.27
C LEU A 203 15.70 -2.53 -19.44
N GLY A 204 16.75 -2.63 -20.28
CA GLY A 204 17.64 -1.51 -20.56
C GLY A 204 18.89 -1.50 -19.67
N ASP A 205 19.16 -0.39 -18.98
CA ASP A 205 20.38 -0.20 -18.19
C ASP A 205 20.40 -1.07 -16.92
N LYS A 206 21.04 -2.24 -17.05
CA LYS A 206 21.18 -3.23 -15.97
C LYS A 206 22.21 -2.83 -14.92
N LEU A 207 23.23 -2.02 -15.29
CA LEU A 207 24.34 -1.67 -14.41
C LEU A 207 23.95 -0.72 -13.29
N ASN A 208 23.07 0.24 -13.58
CA ASN A 208 22.63 1.23 -12.60
C ASN A 208 21.46 0.75 -11.71
N HIS A 209 20.82 -0.39 -12.06
CA HIS A 209 19.69 -0.96 -11.34
C HIS A 209 20.01 -2.30 -10.66
N GLU A 210 21.26 -2.42 -10.18
CA GLU A 210 21.64 -3.59 -9.39
C GLU A 210 20.80 -3.71 -8.11
N VAL A 211 20.35 -4.93 -7.86
CA VAL A 211 19.65 -5.28 -6.62
C VAL A 211 20.62 -5.19 -5.44
N SER A 212 20.30 -4.40 -4.43
CA SER A 212 21.09 -4.32 -3.21
C SER A 212 20.21 -4.46 -1.97
N LEU A 213 20.72 -5.09 -0.93
CA LEU A 213 19.98 -5.25 0.32
C LEU A 213 19.99 -3.93 1.10
N HIS A 214 18.87 -3.21 1.06
CA HIS A 214 18.67 -1.95 1.79
C HIS A 214 17.52 -2.10 2.80
N ALA A 215 17.71 -2.90 3.82
CA ALA A 215 16.69 -3.23 4.81
C ALA A 215 16.03 -2.01 5.50
N PRO A 216 16.72 -0.87 5.76
CA PRO A 216 16.09 0.34 6.29
C PRO A 216 14.98 0.94 5.44
N GLN A 217 14.86 0.60 4.16
CA GLN A 217 13.74 1.04 3.30
C GLN A 217 12.37 0.70 3.89
N LEU A 218 12.25 -0.46 4.56
CA LEU A 218 11.02 -0.82 5.28
C LEU A 218 10.71 0.16 6.41
N LEU A 219 11.73 0.62 7.14
CA LEU A 219 11.57 1.59 8.23
C LEU A 219 11.19 2.96 7.66
N TYR A 220 11.80 3.36 6.54
CA TYR A 220 11.42 4.59 5.84
C TYR A 220 9.99 4.54 5.33
N PHE A 221 9.54 3.39 4.84
CA PHE A 221 8.13 3.18 4.49
C PHE A 221 7.19 3.35 5.70
N PHE A 222 7.56 2.85 6.89
CA PHE A 222 6.75 3.08 8.10
C PHE A 222 6.68 4.55 8.47
N GLY A 223 7.79 5.29 8.39
CA GLY A 223 7.80 6.74 8.60
C GLY A 223 6.95 7.50 7.58
N PHE A 224 7.04 7.11 6.32
CA PHE A 224 6.24 7.63 5.22
C PHE A 224 4.74 7.40 5.45
N ALA A 225 4.35 6.17 5.78
CA ALA A 225 2.97 5.81 6.08
C ALA A 225 2.43 6.56 7.31
N LEU A 226 3.25 6.73 8.34
CA LEU A 226 2.89 7.52 9.52
C LEU A 226 2.63 8.99 9.17
N PHE A 227 3.47 9.58 8.33
CA PHE A 227 3.32 10.98 7.91
C PHE A 227 2.03 11.20 7.14
N PHE A 228 1.79 10.44 6.07
CA PHE A 228 0.63 10.62 5.22
C PHE A 228 -0.68 10.13 5.84
N SER A 229 -0.65 9.15 6.75
CA SER A 229 -1.83 8.68 7.48
C SER A 229 -1.87 9.19 8.93
N SER A 230 -1.16 10.28 9.25
CA SER A 230 -1.11 10.84 10.60
C SER A 230 -2.48 11.06 11.25
N PRO A 231 -3.56 11.52 10.56
CA PRO A 231 -4.87 11.67 11.16
C PRO A 231 -5.49 10.37 11.68
N PHE A 232 -5.07 9.22 11.14
CA PHE A 232 -5.54 7.90 11.58
C PHE A 232 -4.58 7.27 12.58
N LEU A 233 -3.29 7.50 12.43
CA LEU A 233 -2.25 6.81 13.20
C LEU A 233 -1.84 7.58 14.46
N ILE A 234 -2.07 8.90 14.51
CA ILE A 234 -1.67 9.74 15.64
C ILE A 234 -2.93 10.24 16.36
N SER A 235 -3.16 9.72 17.57
CA SER A 235 -4.14 10.26 18.52
C SER A 235 -3.63 10.06 19.94
N LEU A 236 -4.12 10.86 20.88
CA LEU A 236 -3.72 10.76 22.27
C LEU A 236 -4.01 9.36 22.86
N SER A 237 -5.14 8.78 22.49
CA SER A 237 -5.50 7.41 22.88
C SER A 237 -4.54 6.37 22.33
N GLN A 238 -4.13 6.49 21.05
CA GLN A 238 -3.17 5.58 20.45
C GLN A 238 -1.78 5.69 21.07
N ILE A 239 -1.31 6.91 21.29
CA ILE A 239 -0.03 7.15 21.97
C ILE A 239 -0.04 6.51 23.36
N ARG A 240 -1.09 6.75 24.14
CA ARG A 240 -1.26 6.12 25.46
C ARG A 240 -1.27 4.58 25.39
N ASN A 241 -2.02 4.02 24.43
CA ASN A 241 -2.09 2.57 24.23
C ASN A 241 -0.74 1.97 23.79
N PHE A 242 0.02 2.71 22.99
CA PHE A 242 1.39 2.31 22.64
C PHE A 242 2.29 2.23 23.87
N PHE A 243 2.32 3.27 24.70
CA PHE A 243 3.12 3.24 25.92
C PHE A 243 2.65 2.13 26.89
N ALA A 244 1.36 1.89 27.02
CA ALA A 244 0.84 0.77 27.79
C ALA A 244 1.30 -0.59 27.22
N ALA A 245 1.34 -0.74 25.88
CA ALA A 245 1.85 -1.95 25.23
C ALA A 245 3.36 -2.13 25.45
N VAL A 246 4.14 -1.04 25.43
CA VAL A 246 5.57 -1.06 25.73
C VAL A 246 5.82 -1.49 27.18
N VAL A 247 5.09 -0.92 28.14
CA VAL A 247 5.20 -1.29 29.56
C VAL A 247 4.80 -2.75 29.80
N LYS A 248 3.75 -3.23 29.13
CA LYS A 248 3.29 -4.64 29.22
C LYS A 248 4.30 -5.64 28.68
N ASN A 249 5.05 -5.27 27.61
CA ASN A 249 5.97 -6.18 26.91
C ASN A 249 7.31 -5.51 26.58
N PRO A 250 8.09 -5.04 27.58
CA PRO A 250 9.30 -4.23 27.34
C PRO A 250 10.36 -4.97 26.51
N LEU A 251 10.59 -6.26 26.80
CA LEU A 251 11.57 -7.07 26.08
C LEU A 251 11.26 -7.16 24.57
N LYS A 252 9.99 -7.30 24.21
CA LYS A 252 9.56 -7.32 22.79
C LYS A 252 9.94 -6.01 22.08
N PHE A 253 9.64 -4.87 22.69
CA PHE A 253 9.92 -3.57 22.08
C PHE A 253 11.43 -3.26 22.06
N MET A 254 12.16 -3.67 23.10
CA MET A 254 13.64 -3.58 23.13
C MET A 254 14.28 -4.44 22.03
N THR A 255 13.79 -5.66 21.81
CA THR A 255 14.25 -6.53 20.72
C THR A 255 14.00 -5.90 19.36
N PHE A 256 12.80 -5.34 19.12
CA PHE A 256 12.53 -4.62 17.89
C PHE A 256 13.42 -3.38 17.72
N ALA A 257 13.66 -2.62 18.78
CA ALA A 257 14.55 -1.47 18.74
C ALA A 257 15.97 -1.90 18.36
N LEU A 258 16.48 -2.96 18.99
CA LEU A 258 17.81 -3.51 18.68
C LEU A 258 17.90 -3.97 17.21
N ILE A 259 16.89 -4.70 16.71
CA ILE A 259 16.83 -5.11 15.30
C ILE A 259 16.87 -3.89 14.40
N CYS A 260 16.03 -2.87 14.64
CA CYS A 260 16.00 -1.63 13.84
C CYS A 260 17.36 -0.92 13.85
N ILE A 261 18.02 -0.81 15.03
CA ILE A 261 19.35 -0.20 15.17
C ILE A 261 20.37 -0.98 14.34
N LEU A 262 20.40 -2.30 14.46
CA LEU A 262 21.33 -3.16 13.71
C LEU A 262 21.10 -3.05 12.19
N LEU A 263 19.83 -3.04 11.74
CA LEU A 263 19.50 -2.85 10.33
C LEU A 263 19.95 -1.49 9.81
N ILE A 264 19.75 -0.42 10.58
CA ILE A 264 20.18 0.93 10.22
C ILE A 264 21.70 1.03 10.15
N ILE A 265 22.42 0.50 11.13
CA ILE A 265 23.88 0.57 11.16
C ILE A 265 24.51 -0.23 10.03
N LYS A 266 24.01 -1.45 9.79
CA LYS A 266 24.65 -2.40 8.85
C LYS A 266 24.21 -2.15 7.39
N TYR A 267 22.95 -1.78 7.14
CA TYR A 267 22.36 -1.80 5.81
C TYR A 267 21.90 -0.42 5.30
N THR A 268 22.24 0.69 5.97
CA THR A 268 21.96 2.00 5.40
C THR A 268 23.00 2.34 4.34
N HIS A 269 22.55 2.40 3.10
CA HIS A 269 23.34 2.84 1.97
C HIS A 269 22.73 4.12 1.39
N ILE A 270 23.47 5.21 1.43
CA ILE A 270 23.05 6.44 0.75
C ILE A 270 23.80 6.48 -0.58
N HIS A 271 23.05 6.22 -1.65
CA HIS A 271 23.65 6.17 -2.98
C HIS A 271 24.09 7.56 -3.44
N ILE A 272 25.22 7.63 -4.16
CA ILE A 272 25.78 8.89 -4.67
C ILE A 272 24.74 9.63 -5.51
N PHE A 273 23.94 8.95 -6.33
CA PHE A 273 22.91 9.59 -7.17
C PHE A 273 21.86 10.34 -6.34
N VAL A 274 21.50 9.84 -5.14
CA VAL A 274 20.56 10.56 -4.27
C VAL A 274 21.19 11.83 -3.70
N LEU A 275 22.51 11.88 -3.53
CA LEU A 275 23.23 13.05 -3.01
C LEU A 275 23.72 14.01 -4.11
N SER A 276 23.68 13.61 -5.38
CA SER A 276 24.07 14.46 -6.53
C SER A 276 22.87 15.14 -7.19
N ASP A 277 21.67 14.56 -7.10
CA ASP A 277 20.47 15.09 -7.75
C ASP A 277 19.58 15.87 -6.76
N ASN A 278 19.77 17.19 -6.72
CA ASN A 278 19.05 18.12 -5.85
C ASN A 278 17.62 18.45 -6.35
N ARG A 279 17.15 17.80 -7.42
CA ARG A 279 15.77 17.95 -7.92
C ARG A 279 14.76 17.13 -7.14
N HIS A 280 15.18 16.20 -6.27
CA HIS A 280 14.29 15.32 -5.52
C HIS A 280 14.19 15.70 -4.04
N TYR A 281 12.99 15.63 -3.46
CA TYR A 281 12.81 15.81 -2.02
C TYR A 281 13.66 14.82 -1.20
N THR A 282 13.89 13.62 -1.71
CA THR A 282 14.75 12.61 -1.07
C THR A 282 16.20 13.07 -0.93
N PHE A 283 16.71 13.90 -1.84
CA PHE A 283 18.03 14.53 -1.70
C PHE A 283 18.13 15.33 -0.39
N TYR A 284 17.13 16.19 -0.13
CA TYR A 284 17.13 17.04 1.05
C TYR A 284 16.99 16.21 2.33
N LEU A 285 16.12 15.19 2.31
CA LEU A 285 15.97 14.25 3.44
C LEU A 285 17.28 13.50 3.71
N CYS A 286 17.94 13.01 2.68
CA CYS A 286 19.21 12.30 2.82
C CYS A 286 20.31 13.22 3.29
N ARG A 287 20.43 14.44 2.73
CA ARG A 287 21.50 15.38 3.05
C ARG A 287 21.40 15.94 4.47
N TYR A 288 20.20 16.26 4.94
CA TYR A 288 19.99 16.96 6.21
C TYR A 288 19.61 16.04 7.38
N VAL A 289 19.09 14.85 7.12
CA VAL A 289 18.63 13.93 8.15
C VAL A 289 19.39 12.60 8.08
N LEU A 290 19.24 11.86 6.98
CA LEU A 290 19.73 10.49 6.89
C LEU A 290 21.27 10.38 6.76
N LYS A 291 21.96 11.42 6.40
CA LYS A 291 23.44 11.46 6.37
C LYS A 291 24.02 11.28 7.78
N TYR A 292 23.35 11.78 8.81
CA TYR A 292 23.87 11.78 10.17
C TYR A 292 23.40 10.53 10.93
N PRO A 293 24.33 9.67 11.41
CA PRO A 293 23.98 8.43 12.11
C PRO A 293 23.06 8.66 13.32
N LEU A 294 23.33 9.72 14.09
CA LEU A 294 22.54 10.06 15.28
C LEU A 294 21.06 10.30 14.94
N PHE A 295 20.76 11.09 13.89
CA PHE A 295 19.38 11.35 13.49
C PHE A 295 18.68 10.09 13.01
N ARG A 296 19.37 9.20 12.27
CA ARG A 296 18.80 7.90 11.87
C ARG A 296 18.39 7.05 13.07
N LEU A 297 19.21 7.04 14.14
CA LEU A 297 18.93 6.28 15.36
C LEU A 297 17.82 6.92 16.20
N LEU A 298 17.75 8.26 16.25
CA LEU A 298 16.66 8.98 16.92
C LEU A 298 15.29 8.72 16.30
N LEU A 299 15.21 8.30 15.03
CA LEU A 299 13.95 7.95 14.36
C LEU A 299 13.46 6.52 14.71
N VAL A 300 14.28 5.68 15.37
CA VAL A 300 13.91 4.28 15.70
C VAL A 300 12.60 4.19 16.51
N PRO A 301 12.39 4.97 17.59
CA PRO A 301 11.13 4.93 18.33
C PRO A 301 9.91 5.28 17.44
N LEU A 302 10.10 6.23 16.51
CA LEU A 302 9.07 6.64 15.55
C LEU A 302 8.69 5.49 14.59
N TYR A 303 9.68 4.77 14.07
CA TYR A 303 9.45 3.62 13.19
C TYR A 303 8.73 2.49 13.92
N ILE A 304 9.10 2.21 15.17
CA ILE A 304 8.44 1.19 16.00
C ILE A 304 6.99 1.58 16.28
N TYR A 305 6.75 2.84 16.66
CA TYR A 305 5.41 3.37 16.83
C TYR A 305 4.58 3.24 15.54
N ALA A 306 5.15 3.64 14.39
CA ALA A 306 4.48 3.59 13.11
C ALA A 306 4.06 2.16 12.75
N GLY A 307 4.99 1.20 12.82
CA GLY A 307 4.69 -0.21 12.54
C GLY A 307 3.63 -0.79 13.48
N TRP A 308 3.69 -0.44 14.78
CA TRP A 308 2.68 -0.83 15.76
C TRP A 308 1.30 -0.21 15.45
N ALA A 309 1.24 1.09 15.19
CA ALA A 309 0.00 1.80 14.89
C ALA A 309 -0.66 1.31 13.59
N MET A 310 0.15 1.08 12.54
CA MET A 310 -0.32 0.48 11.30
C MET A 310 -0.95 -0.90 11.53
N ASN A 311 -0.28 -1.76 12.31
CA ASN A 311 -0.82 -3.09 12.63
C ASN A 311 -2.15 -3.02 13.39
N GLN A 312 -2.31 -2.07 14.33
CA GLN A 312 -3.55 -1.86 15.06
C GLN A 312 -4.70 -1.38 14.15
N ARG A 313 -4.40 -0.47 13.22
CA ARG A 313 -5.43 0.09 12.31
C ARG A 313 -5.87 -0.88 11.22
N LEU A 314 -5.07 -1.88 10.89
CA LEU A 314 -5.44 -2.98 10.00
C LEU A 314 -6.25 -4.09 10.72
N ASP A 315 -6.68 -3.88 11.97
CA ASP A 315 -7.45 -4.90 12.70
C ASP A 315 -8.92 -4.88 12.27
N SER A 316 -9.22 -5.70 11.27
CA SER A 316 -10.56 -5.88 10.71
C SER A 316 -10.76 -7.34 10.29
N PRO A 317 -12.01 -7.82 10.17
CA PRO A 317 -12.29 -9.18 9.72
C PRO A 317 -11.71 -9.53 8.33
N ARG A 318 -11.41 -8.52 7.52
CA ARG A 318 -10.78 -8.70 6.19
C ARG A 318 -9.25 -8.75 6.28
N CYS A 319 -8.66 -8.11 7.30
CA CYS A 319 -7.21 -7.97 7.48
C CYS A 319 -6.73 -8.85 8.63
N LEU A 320 -6.91 -10.15 8.49
CA LEU A 320 -6.42 -11.14 9.45
C LEU A 320 -4.90 -11.12 9.55
N GLY A 321 -4.34 -11.70 10.60
CA GLY A 321 -2.90 -11.70 10.82
C GLY A 321 -2.11 -12.31 9.68
N ILE A 322 -2.61 -13.39 9.05
CA ILE A 322 -1.99 -13.99 7.87
C ILE A 322 -2.04 -13.04 6.65
N TRP A 323 -3.12 -12.30 6.45
CA TRP A 323 -3.22 -11.30 5.39
C TRP A 323 -2.20 -10.16 5.61
N LYS A 324 -2.09 -9.67 6.86
CA LYS A 324 -1.09 -8.65 7.24
C LYS A 324 0.34 -9.14 6.96
N LEU A 325 0.60 -10.43 7.23
CA LEU A 325 1.90 -11.05 6.95
C LEU A 325 2.20 -11.08 5.43
N VAL A 326 1.23 -11.48 4.60
CA VAL A 326 1.37 -11.47 3.14
C VAL A 326 1.64 -10.06 2.64
N LEU A 327 0.89 -9.06 3.13
CA LEU A 327 1.12 -7.66 2.77
C LEU A 327 2.54 -7.21 3.17
N LEU A 328 2.98 -7.51 4.39
CA LEU A 328 4.31 -7.13 4.88
C LEU A 328 5.43 -7.77 4.04
N ILE A 329 5.30 -9.06 3.68
CA ILE A 329 6.27 -9.74 2.81
C ILE A 329 6.35 -9.05 1.45
N CYS A 330 5.20 -8.70 0.86
CA CYS A 330 5.17 -8.00 -0.42
C CYS A 330 5.74 -6.58 -0.33
N ILE A 331 5.48 -5.84 0.76
CA ILE A 331 6.10 -4.55 1.02
C ILE A 331 7.63 -4.70 1.12
N CYS A 332 8.12 -5.68 1.87
CA CYS A 332 9.56 -5.97 1.95
C CYS A 332 10.14 -6.30 0.55
N ALA A 333 9.45 -7.13 -0.23
CA ALA A 333 9.91 -7.53 -1.56
C ALA A 333 10.01 -6.35 -2.55
N VAL A 334 9.15 -5.32 -2.40
CA VAL A 334 9.20 -4.13 -3.27
C VAL A 334 10.20 -3.09 -2.76
N THR A 335 10.38 -2.95 -1.44
CA THR A 335 11.16 -1.84 -0.87
C THR A 335 12.61 -2.23 -0.57
N VAL A 336 12.84 -3.38 0.05
CA VAL A 336 14.18 -3.78 0.56
C VAL A 336 15.22 -4.01 -0.54
N PRO A 337 14.89 -4.57 -1.73
CA PRO A 337 15.89 -4.79 -2.78
C PRO A 337 16.31 -3.52 -3.54
N GLN A 338 15.71 -2.37 -3.22
CA GLN A 338 15.95 -1.12 -3.93
C GLN A 338 17.18 -0.40 -3.39
N LYS A 339 18.14 -0.12 -4.28
CA LYS A 339 19.37 0.61 -3.95
C LYS A 339 19.11 2.10 -3.69
N LEU A 340 18.21 2.70 -4.48
CA LEU A 340 17.83 4.10 -4.37
C LEU A 340 16.69 4.32 -3.36
N ILE A 341 16.75 5.44 -2.64
CA ILE A 341 15.67 5.89 -1.77
C ILE A 341 14.74 6.77 -2.61
N GLU A 342 13.65 6.19 -3.09
CA GLU A 342 12.63 6.90 -3.84
C GLU A 342 11.26 6.71 -3.23
N VAL A 343 10.56 7.79 -2.97
CA VAL A 343 9.20 7.77 -2.41
C VAL A 343 8.17 7.09 -3.33
N ARG A 344 8.46 7.02 -4.63
CA ARG A 344 7.61 6.36 -5.63
C ARG A 344 7.42 4.86 -5.36
N TYR A 345 8.42 4.18 -4.78
CA TYR A 345 8.29 2.77 -4.40
C TYR A 345 7.26 2.55 -3.28
N PHE A 346 6.92 3.60 -2.53
CA PHE A 346 5.98 3.55 -1.42
C PHE A 346 4.54 3.84 -1.82
N ILE A 347 4.25 4.28 -3.06
CA ILE A 347 2.91 4.65 -3.52
C ILE A 347 1.93 3.49 -3.36
N ILE A 348 2.18 2.37 -4.04
CA ILE A 348 1.26 1.22 -4.04
C ILE A 348 1.16 0.56 -2.67
N PRO A 349 2.28 0.26 -1.95
CA PRO A 349 2.22 -0.24 -0.58
C PRO A 349 1.38 0.64 0.34
N TYR A 350 1.57 1.95 0.24
CA TYR A 350 0.84 2.92 1.04
C TYR A 350 -0.66 2.92 0.71
N ILE A 351 -1.03 2.98 -0.56
CA ILE A 351 -2.45 3.00 -0.95
C ILE A 351 -3.13 1.69 -0.54
N LEU A 352 -2.49 0.53 -0.74
CA LEU A 352 -3.02 -0.76 -0.28
C LEU A 352 -3.19 -0.80 1.24
N PHE A 353 -2.26 -0.24 2.00
CA PHE A 353 -2.44 -0.06 3.44
C PHE A 353 -3.63 0.85 3.74
N ARG A 354 -3.68 2.03 3.10
CA ARG A 354 -4.67 3.07 3.39
C ARG A 354 -6.12 2.67 3.05
N VAL A 355 -6.35 1.97 1.95
CA VAL A 355 -7.70 1.50 1.57
C VAL A 355 -8.23 0.39 2.49
N ASN A 356 -7.34 -0.27 3.24
CA ASN A 356 -7.71 -1.31 4.21
C ASN A 356 -7.80 -0.80 5.66
N ILE A 357 -7.49 0.47 5.93
CA ILE A 357 -7.73 1.08 7.24
C ILE A 357 -9.24 1.21 7.49
N ARG A 358 -9.69 0.72 8.64
CA ARG A 358 -11.05 0.99 9.11
C ARG A 358 -11.15 2.45 9.56
N VAL A 359 -11.98 3.21 8.86
CA VAL A 359 -12.30 4.60 9.21
C VAL A 359 -13.57 4.63 10.05
N THR A 360 -13.50 5.22 11.23
CA THR A 360 -14.61 5.31 12.17
C THR A 360 -15.15 6.74 12.28
N GLU A 361 -14.30 7.73 12.03
CA GLU A 361 -14.59 9.13 12.30
C GLU A 361 -14.38 10.02 11.07
N MET A 362 -15.39 10.80 10.72
CA MET A 362 -15.35 11.70 9.56
C MET A 362 -14.22 12.75 9.67
N TYR A 363 -13.98 13.28 10.87
CA TYR A 363 -12.94 14.31 11.05
C TYR A 363 -11.55 13.83 10.64
N GLN A 364 -11.25 12.53 10.79
CA GLN A 364 -9.97 11.96 10.37
C GLN A 364 -9.79 12.04 8.83
N VAL A 365 -10.85 11.78 8.09
CA VAL A 365 -10.84 11.89 6.63
C VAL A 365 -10.70 13.34 6.19
N VAL A 366 -11.39 14.26 6.85
CA VAL A 366 -11.27 15.70 6.58
C VAL A 366 -9.87 16.21 6.88
N LEU A 367 -9.27 15.80 7.99
CA LEU A 367 -7.88 16.18 8.33
C LEU A 367 -6.88 15.60 7.32
N GLU A 368 -7.08 14.36 6.85
CA GLU A 368 -6.23 13.77 5.80
C GLU A 368 -6.39 14.53 4.47
N PHE A 369 -7.61 14.87 4.10
CA PHE A 369 -7.88 15.69 2.91
C PHE A 369 -7.16 17.04 2.97
N LEU A 370 -7.26 17.73 4.11
CA LEU A 370 -6.57 19.01 4.32
C LEU A 370 -5.04 18.83 4.27
N LEU A 371 -4.51 17.78 4.90
CA LEU A 371 -3.09 17.45 4.85
C LEU A 371 -2.62 17.27 3.40
N TYR A 372 -3.34 16.47 2.62
CA TYR A 372 -2.99 16.22 1.22
C TYR A 372 -3.12 17.48 0.37
N PHE A 373 -4.17 18.26 0.59
CA PHE A 373 -4.37 19.52 -0.10
C PHE A 373 -3.20 20.49 0.15
N LEU A 374 -2.79 20.65 1.41
CA LEU A 374 -1.67 21.53 1.78
C LEU A 374 -0.35 21.04 1.18
N ILE A 375 -0.08 19.73 1.23
CA ILE A 375 1.14 19.17 0.65
C ILE A 375 1.13 19.35 -0.88
N ASN A 376 0.01 19.09 -1.55
CA ASN A 376 -0.12 19.29 -2.99
C ASN A 376 0.07 20.77 -3.37
N ALA A 377 -0.55 21.69 -2.64
CA ALA A 377 -0.39 23.12 -2.86
C ALA A 377 1.08 23.55 -2.70
N PHE A 378 1.74 23.06 -1.64
CA PHE A 378 3.15 23.35 -1.40
C PHE A 378 4.07 22.77 -2.49
N THR A 379 3.87 21.51 -2.87
CA THR A 379 4.72 20.87 -3.86
C THR A 379 4.56 21.47 -5.26
N LEU A 380 3.33 21.82 -5.64
CA LEU A 380 3.06 22.53 -6.89
C LEU A 380 3.63 23.96 -6.86
N TYR A 381 3.48 24.68 -5.73
CA TYR A 381 4.09 25.98 -5.57
C TYR A 381 5.61 25.92 -5.73
N VAL A 382 6.28 24.98 -5.07
CA VAL A 382 7.74 24.78 -5.19
C VAL A 382 8.11 24.39 -6.63
N PHE A 383 7.37 23.52 -7.26
CA PHE A 383 7.61 23.10 -8.65
C PHE A 383 7.53 24.28 -9.64
N PHE A 384 6.56 25.17 -9.45
CA PHE A 384 6.42 26.33 -10.37
C PHE A 384 7.37 27.48 -10.09
N THR A 385 7.79 27.68 -8.84
CA THR A 385 8.55 28.86 -8.42
C THR A 385 10.05 28.62 -8.25
N LYS A 386 10.47 27.38 -7.91
CA LYS A 386 11.87 27.08 -7.64
C LYS A 386 12.54 26.51 -8.88
N GLU A 387 13.45 27.28 -9.44
CA GLU A 387 14.32 26.85 -10.54
C GLU A 387 15.68 26.45 -10.01
N ILE A 388 16.22 25.38 -10.57
CA ILE A 388 17.57 24.89 -10.32
C ILE A 388 18.31 24.96 -11.65
N VAL A 389 19.37 25.76 -11.71
CA VAL A 389 20.23 25.87 -12.89
C VAL A 389 21.40 24.91 -12.70
N TRP A 390 21.56 23.99 -13.65
CA TRP A 390 22.72 23.11 -13.74
C TRP A 390 23.64 23.58 -14.87
N PRO A 391 24.97 23.59 -14.66
CA PRO A 391 25.91 24.09 -15.66
C PRO A 391 25.85 23.35 -17.03
N ASP A 392 25.47 22.05 -16.95
CA ASP A 392 25.49 21.17 -18.14
C ASP A 392 24.12 21.06 -18.86
N ILE A 393 23.08 21.75 -18.35
CA ILE A 393 21.72 21.70 -18.88
C ILE A 393 21.20 23.12 -19.08
N ASN A 394 20.84 23.46 -20.31
CA ASN A 394 20.38 24.80 -20.66
C ASN A 394 18.99 25.13 -20.08
N ASP A 395 18.15 24.11 -19.85
CA ASP A 395 16.79 24.30 -19.31
C ASP A 395 16.78 24.30 -17.78
N PRO A 396 16.05 25.24 -17.15
CA PRO A 396 15.92 25.26 -15.71
C PRO A 396 15.20 24.00 -15.20
N GLN A 397 15.84 23.32 -14.26
CA GLN A 397 15.32 22.11 -13.64
C GLN A 397 14.36 22.45 -12.50
N ARG A 398 13.45 21.54 -12.14
CA ARG A 398 12.42 21.73 -11.13
C ARG A 398 12.53 20.69 -10.02
N ILE A 399 12.03 21.03 -8.82
CA ILE A 399 11.98 20.09 -7.68
C ILE A 399 10.75 19.18 -7.84
N ILE A 400 10.98 17.86 -7.77
CA ILE A 400 9.95 16.82 -7.88
C ILE A 400 10.05 15.84 -6.69
N TRP A 401 9.02 15.00 -6.51
CA TRP A 401 9.03 13.94 -5.50
C TRP A 401 10.14 12.91 -5.72
#